data_dd9038bb46c7cf85556c64bba222a518
#
_entry.id   dd9038bb46c7cf85556c64bba222a518
#
_cell.length_a   1.000
_cell.length_b   1.000
_cell.length_c   1.000
_cell.angle_alpha   90.00
_cell.angle_beta   90.00
_cell.angle_gamma   90.00
#
_symmetry.space_group_name_H-M   'P 1'
#
loop_
_entity.id
_entity.type
_entity.pdbx_description
1 polymer ?
#
loop_
_entity_poly.entity_id
_entity_poly.type
_entity_poly.pdbx_seq_one_letter_code
_entity_poly.pdbx_strand_id
1 'polypeptide(L)'
;VIGTASIVVMVSLGIGLSELNRELISSYGSLTAIQVYNYNNGNSSDKKNPEDSFMTDETMKTFEKIPHVTSAYPDLNLNVIMRQGAYEGNVQLHGIPLGAMKNIKLGEGSLPTTETKDMEMVVGNMVAQNFSNAKTGKGYWDTGEMPDIDFINKPMFTIFDTDAYYQSKGNSSGEDGSQKVAAPKKYMMKVSGSLYSLRKSSKSFLKMK
;
A
#
# COMPACT_ATOMS: atom_id res chain seq x y z
N VAL A 1 -51.33 -5.08 -13.70
CA VAL A 1 -50.07 -4.99 -14.44
C VAL A 1 -49.14 -3.90 -13.89
N ILE A 2 -49.60 -2.67 -13.66
CA ILE A 2 -48.77 -1.57 -13.14
C ILE A 2 -48.30 -1.84 -11.70
N GLY A 3 -49.15 -2.37 -10.82
CA GLY A 3 -48.79 -2.66 -9.44
C GLY A 3 -47.75 -3.77 -9.30
N THR A 4 -47.88 -4.82 -10.10
CA THR A 4 -46.89 -5.91 -10.09
C THR A 4 -45.52 -5.47 -10.64
N ALA A 5 -45.51 -4.64 -11.67
CA ALA A 5 -44.28 -4.06 -12.21
C ALA A 5 -43.55 -3.16 -11.18
N SER A 6 -44.32 -2.32 -10.45
CA SER A 6 -43.74 -1.49 -9.36
C SER A 6 -43.10 -2.33 -8.26
N ILE A 7 -43.73 -3.41 -7.84
CA ILE A 7 -43.18 -4.30 -6.79
C ILE A 7 -41.87 -4.95 -7.28
N VAL A 8 -41.85 -5.45 -8.53
CA VAL A 8 -40.64 -6.08 -9.08
C VAL A 8 -39.48 -5.08 -9.14
N VAL A 9 -39.74 -3.85 -9.58
CA VAL A 9 -38.71 -2.81 -9.63
C VAL A 9 -38.20 -2.48 -8.22
N MET A 10 -39.06 -2.31 -7.23
CA MET A 10 -38.66 -2.01 -5.85
C MET A 10 -37.81 -3.14 -5.26
N VAL A 11 -38.23 -4.39 -5.43
CA VAL A 11 -37.47 -5.56 -4.94
C VAL A 11 -36.13 -5.67 -5.64
N SER A 12 -36.08 -5.50 -6.95
CA SER A 12 -34.82 -5.54 -7.72
C SER A 12 -33.84 -4.42 -7.29
N LEU A 13 -34.37 -3.22 -7.06
CA LEU A 13 -33.56 -2.10 -6.57
C LEU A 13 -33.01 -2.37 -5.16
N GLY A 14 -33.86 -2.92 -4.27
CA GLY A 14 -33.45 -3.27 -2.91
C GLY A 14 -32.33 -4.33 -2.88
N ILE A 15 -32.45 -5.36 -3.71
CA ILE A 15 -31.41 -6.42 -3.84
C ILE A 15 -30.13 -5.82 -4.42
N GLY A 16 -30.25 -5.04 -5.50
CA GLY A 16 -29.07 -4.43 -6.14
C GLY A 16 -28.33 -3.46 -5.19
N LEU A 17 -29.05 -2.65 -4.42
CA LEU A 17 -28.45 -1.74 -3.45
C LEU A 17 -27.78 -2.50 -2.29
N SER A 18 -28.39 -3.59 -1.83
CA SER A 18 -27.80 -4.45 -0.79
C SER A 18 -26.50 -5.09 -1.25
N GLU A 19 -26.44 -5.58 -2.50
CA GLU A 19 -25.23 -6.18 -3.06
C GLU A 19 -24.12 -5.13 -3.26
N LEU A 20 -24.47 -3.95 -3.77
CA LEU A 20 -23.53 -2.82 -3.88
C LEU A 20 -22.95 -2.43 -2.52
N ASN A 21 -23.77 -2.32 -1.49
CA ASN A 21 -23.29 -2.01 -0.14
C ASN A 21 -22.35 -3.10 0.39
N ARG A 22 -22.66 -4.37 0.15
CA ARG A 22 -21.83 -5.49 0.55
C ARG A 22 -20.48 -5.48 -0.15
N GLU A 23 -20.46 -5.18 -1.44
CA GLU A 23 -19.26 -5.04 -2.23
C GLU A 23 -18.40 -3.85 -1.78
N LEU A 24 -19.03 -2.69 -1.54
CA LEU A 24 -18.36 -1.52 -0.99
C LEU A 24 -17.71 -1.82 0.37
N ILE A 25 -18.46 -2.41 1.30
CA ILE A 25 -17.93 -2.74 2.63
C ILE A 25 -16.76 -3.72 2.51
N SER A 26 -16.86 -4.73 1.63
CA SER A 26 -15.77 -5.69 1.41
C SER A 26 -14.53 -5.06 0.76
N SER A 27 -14.70 -3.97 0.01
CA SER A 27 -13.59 -3.25 -0.61
C SER A 27 -12.78 -2.38 0.36
N TYR A 28 -13.39 -1.95 1.47
CA TYR A 28 -12.70 -1.17 2.52
C TYR A 28 -11.83 -2.03 3.45
N GLY A 29 -11.82 -3.35 3.28
CA GLY A 29 -11.01 -4.27 4.05
C GLY A 29 -11.83 -5.43 4.64
N SER A 30 -11.15 -6.30 5.36
CA SER A 30 -11.81 -7.43 6.02
C SER A 30 -12.65 -6.93 7.19
N LEU A 31 -13.94 -7.22 7.18
CA LEU A 31 -14.85 -6.94 8.31
C LEU A 31 -14.46 -7.68 9.60
N THR A 32 -13.60 -8.67 9.49
CA THR A 32 -13.14 -9.51 10.59
C THR A 32 -11.72 -9.14 11.07
N ALA A 33 -11.06 -8.18 10.42
CA ALA A 33 -9.74 -7.70 10.82
C ALA A 33 -9.87 -6.47 11.73
N ILE A 34 -9.25 -6.56 12.91
CA ILE A 34 -9.17 -5.46 13.87
C ILE A 34 -7.72 -4.98 13.88
N GLN A 35 -7.51 -3.70 13.56
CA GLN A 35 -6.21 -3.08 13.68
C GLN A 35 -6.05 -2.49 15.08
N VAL A 36 -5.00 -2.92 15.76
CA VAL A 36 -4.66 -2.43 17.11
C VAL A 36 -3.44 -1.54 17.00
N TYR A 37 -3.59 -0.30 17.43
CA TYR A 37 -2.50 0.68 17.47
C TYR A 37 -2.08 0.93 18.90
N ASN A 38 -0.78 0.96 19.15
CA ASN A 38 -0.27 1.46 20.43
C ASN A 38 -0.18 3.00 20.35
N TYR A 39 -1.19 3.66 20.88
CA TYR A 39 -1.20 5.11 21.04
C TYR A 39 -0.45 5.49 22.32
N ASN A 40 0.86 5.56 22.23
CA ASN A 40 1.63 6.18 23.30
C ASN A 40 1.49 7.71 23.18
N ASN A 41 0.51 8.25 23.89
CA ASN A 41 0.29 9.69 23.94
C ASN A 41 1.49 10.28 24.71
N GLY A 42 2.45 10.91 24.00
CA GLY A 42 3.72 11.44 24.52
C GLY A 42 3.65 12.47 25.66
N ASN A 43 2.56 12.48 26.42
CA ASN A 43 2.30 13.36 27.53
C ASN A 43 2.44 12.69 28.92
N SER A 44 2.87 11.45 28.99
CA SER A 44 3.19 10.84 30.27
C SER A 44 4.63 11.19 30.65
N SER A 45 4.76 12.07 31.60
CA SER A 45 6.01 12.44 32.34
C SER A 45 6.67 11.24 33.02
N ASP A 46 6.12 10.08 32.96
CA ASP A 46 6.70 8.84 33.43
C ASP A 46 7.58 8.23 32.31
N LYS A 47 8.85 8.65 32.32
CA LYS A 47 9.96 8.03 31.60
C LYS A 47 10.24 6.62 32.19
N LYS A 48 9.29 5.72 32.13
CA LYS A 48 9.53 4.30 32.37
C LYS A 48 9.67 3.64 31.00
N ASN A 49 10.89 3.27 30.71
CA ASN A 49 11.37 2.44 29.60
C ASN A 49 10.76 2.72 28.21
N PRO A 50 11.59 3.15 27.23
CA PRO A 50 11.15 3.25 25.83
C PRO A 50 10.60 1.92 25.27
N GLU A 51 10.99 0.79 25.86
CA GLU A 51 10.58 -0.56 25.47
C GLU A 51 9.09 -0.84 25.73
N ASP A 52 8.47 -0.21 26.73
CA ASP A 52 7.03 -0.37 27.03
C ASP A 52 6.12 0.28 25.96
N SER A 53 6.71 1.01 25.04
CA SER A 53 6.00 1.74 23.98
C SER A 53 5.79 0.90 22.70
N PHE A 54 6.45 -0.23 22.57
CA PHE A 54 6.35 -1.08 21.38
C PHE A 54 5.43 -2.28 21.61
N MET A 55 4.71 -2.69 20.56
CA MET A 55 4.02 -3.96 20.56
C MET A 55 5.05 -5.08 20.44
N THR A 56 5.13 -5.91 21.47
CA THR A 56 6.05 -7.05 21.52
C THR A 56 5.36 -8.33 21.06
N ASP A 57 6.15 -9.38 20.78
CA ASP A 57 5.64 -10.71 20.46
C ASP A 57 4.79 -11.30 21.59
N GLU A 58 5.05 -10.90 22.84
CA GLU A 58 4.26 -11.31 23.99
C GLU A 58 2.85 -10.71 23.97
N THR A 59 2.76 -9.43 23.59
CA THR A 59 1.46 -8.75 23.39
C THR A 59 0.65 -9.46 22.30
N MET A 60 1.29 -9.86 21.21
CA MET A 60 0.66 -10.59 20.13
C MET A 60 0.11 -11.95 20.58
N LYS A 61 0.90 -12.72 21.35
CA LYS A 61 0.45 -13.99 21.97
C LYS A 61 -0.73 -13.79 22.93
N THR A 62 -0.83 -12.63 23.56
CA THR A 62 -1.97 -12.29 24.42
C THR A 62 -3.23 -12.06 23.60
N PHE A 63 -3.13 -11.42 22.43
CA PHE A 63 -4.26 -11.23 21.52
C PHE A 63 -4.78 -12.55 20.96
N GLU A 64 -3.90 -13.51 20.66
CA GLU A 64 -4.30 -14.83 20.18
C GLU A 64 -5.13 -15.64 21.20
N LYS A 65 -4.99 -15.32 22.51
CA LYS A 65 -5.76 -15.99 23.58
C LYS A 65 -7.17 -15.40 23.75
N ILE A 66 -7.49 -14.30 23.10
CA ILE A 66 -8.83 -13.69 23.20
C ILE A 66 -9.85 -14.58 22.47
N PRO A 67 -11.00 -14.87 23.08
CA PRO A 67 -12.04 -15.65 22.42
C PRO A 67 -12.43 -15.04 21.08
N HIS A 68 -12.61 -15.88 20.07
CA HIS A 68 -12.96 -15.53 18.68
C HIS A 68 -11.84 -14.88 17.86
N VAL A 69 -10.64 -14.72 18.39
CA VAL A 69 -9.46 -14.36 17.61
C VAL A 69 -8.88 -15.61 16.96
N THR A 70 -8.82 -15.63 15.65
CA THR A 70 -8.31 -16.78 14.88
C THR A 70 -6.79 -16.70 14.70
N SER A 71 -6.27 -15.49 14.53
CA SER A 71 -4.83 -15.22 14.38
C SER A 71 -4.53 -13.77 14.67
N ALA A 72 -3.36 -13.50 15.22
CA ALA A 72 -2.81 -12.16 15.34
C ALA A 72 -1.46 -12.10 14.60
N TYR A 73 -1.17 -11.00 13.95
CA TYR A 73 0.09 -10.83 13.25
C TYR A 73 0.53 -9.36 13.28
N PRO A 74 1.85 -9.11 13.24
CA PRO A 74 2.36 -7.75 13.18
C PRO A 74 2.11 -7.15 11.80
N ASP A 75 1.83 -5.85 11.76
CA ASP A 75 1.82 -5.03 10.55
C ASP A 75 2.89 -3.96 10.71
N LEU A 76 3.99 -4.12 9.98
CA LEU A 76 5.09 -3.18 9.98
C LEU A 76 4.88 -2.14 8.88
N ASN A 77 4.61 -0.90 9.30
CA ASN A 77 4.43 0.22 8.39
C ASN A 77 5.73 1.01 8.20
N LEU A 78 6.17 1.14 6.96
CA LEU A 78 7.36 1.88 6.58
C LEU A 78 7.06 2.82 5.42
N ASN A 79 7.50 4.06 5.52
CA ASN A 79 7.55 4.97 4.37
C ASN A 79 8.86 4.73 3.62
N VAL A 80 8.76 4.46 2.33
CA VAL A 80 9.90 4.13 1.47
C VAL A 80 9.83 4.93 0.17
N ILE A 81 11.00 5.18 -0.41
CA ILE A 81 11.07 5.72 -1.77
C ILE A 81 11.24 4.56 -2.74
N MET A 82 10.32 4.44 -3.67
CA MET A 82 10.43 3.48 -4.76
C MET A 82 10.80 4.16 -6.07
N ARG A 83 11.64 3.50 -6.85
CA ARG A 83 12.12 4.02 -8.14
C ARG A 83 12.07 2.96 -9.22
N GLN A 84 11.62 3.38 -10.40
CA GLN A 84 11.73 2.59 -11.63
C GLN A 84 12.01 3.53 -12.80
N GLY A 85 13.17 3.36 -13.41
CA GLY A 85 13.59 4.22 -14.54
C GLY A 85 13.67 5.69 -14.15
N ALA A 86 12.87 6.52 -14.82
CA ALA A 86 12.80 7.97 -14.57
C ALA A 86 11.78 8.36 -13.49
N TYR A 87 11.03 7.39 -12.97
CA TYR A 87 9.98 7.64 -11.98
C TYR A 87 10.42 7.29 -10.57
N GLU A 88 10.00 8.12 -9.63
CA GLU A 88 10.17 7.90 -8.19
C GLU A 88 8.88 8.23 -7.46
N GLY A 89 8.59 7.54 -6.37
CA GLY A 89 7.41 7.78 -5.56
C GLY A 89 7.66 7.46 -4.09
N ASN A 90 7.04 8.23 -3.21
CA ASN A 90 6.97 7.93 -1.79
C ASN A 90 5.74 7.06 -1.57
N VAL A 91 5.94 5.87 -1.04
CA VAL A 91 4.88 4.90 -0.81
C VAL A 91 4.99 4.30 0.58
N GLN A 92 3.84 3.94 1.13
CA GLN A 92 3.77 3.21 2.38
C GLN A 92 3.86 1.71 2.09
N LEU A 93 4.84 1.07 2.70
CA LEU A 93 5.07 -0.36 2.62
C LEU A 93 4.54 -1.02 3.90
N HIS A 94 3.71 -2.05 3.75
CA HIS A 94 3.21 -2.87 4.83
C HIS A 94 3.93 -4.22 4.81
N GLY A 95 4.65 -4.51 5.89
CA GLY A 95 5.29 -5.80 6.10
C GLY A 95 4.36 -6.71 6.90
N ILE A 96 3.74 -7.68 6.22
CA ILE A 96 2.83 -8.65 6.83
C ILE A 96 3.27 -10.07 6.48
N PRO A 97 3.04 -11.06 7.36
CA PRO A 97 3.39 -12.44 7.06
C PRO A 97 2.54 -13.03 5.94
N LEU A 98 3.10 -13.97 5.18
CA LEU A 98 2.42 -14.62 4.05
C LEU A 98 1.07 -15.23 4.43
N GLY A 99 0.94 -15.74 5.66
CA GLY A 99 -0.32 -16.28 6.17
C GLY A 99 -1.48 -15.28 6.15
N ALA A 100 -1.19 -14.01 6.42
CA ALA A 100 -2.16 -12.92 6.41
C ALA A 100 -2.58 -12.52 4.99
N MET A 101 -1.72 -12.76 4.00
CA MET A 101 -1.98 -12.43 2.60
C MET A 101 -2.96 -13.39 1.90
N LYS A 102 -3.26 -14.55 2.47
CA LYS A 102 -4.12 -15.58 1.83
C LYS A 102 -5.51 -15.10 1.42
N ASN A 103 -6.03 -14.09 2.11
CA ASN A 103 -7.36 -13.55 1.84
C ASN A 103 -7.35 -12.36 0.86
N ILE A 104 -6.17 -11.96 0.38
CA ILE A 104 -6.03 -10.84 -0.55
C ILE A 104 -6.39 -11.32 -1.95
N LYS A 105 -7.37 -10.66 -2.57
CA LYS A 105 -7.76 -10.92 -3.95
C LYS A 105 -6.87 -10.11 -4.89
N LEU A 106 -6.14 -10.81 -5.76
CA LEU A 106 -5.32 -10.18 -6.79
C LEU A 106 -6.12 -9.99 -8.07
N GLY A 107 -5.85 -8.89 -8.76
CA GLY A 107 -6.33 -8.66 -10.11
C GLY A 107 -5.36 -9.19 -11.17
N GLU A 108 -4.05 -9.23 -10.86
CA GLU A 108 -3.00 -9.68 -11.77
C GLU A 108 -1.81 -10.23 -10.97
N GLY A 109 -1.11 -11.23 -11.52
CA GLY A 109 0.05 -11.85 -10.89
C GLY A 109 -0.31 -12.93 -9.88
N SER A 110 0.58 -13.19 -8.93
CA SER A 110 0.43 -14.18 -7.87
C SER A 110 0.87 -13.63 -6.52
N LEU A 111 0.35 -14.20 -5.44
CA LEU A 111 0.87 -13.91 -4.10
C LEU A 111 2.32 -14.43 -3.99
N PRO A 112 3.14 -13.78 -3.16
CA PRO A 112 4.44 -14.34 -2.81
C PRO A 112 4.28 -15.76 -2.27
N THR A 113 5.10 -16.69 -2.75
CA THR A 113 4.95 -18.11 -2.40
C THR A 113 6.01 -18.63 -1.46
N THR A 114 7.13 -17.95 -1.39
CA THR A 114 8.28 -18.38 -0.60
C THR A 114 8.90 -17.21 0.15
N GLU A 115 9.36 -17.48 1.36
CA GLU A 115 10.24 -16.58 2.10
C GLU A 115 11.66 -16.68 1.51
N THR A 116 11.84 -16.15 0.32
CA THR A 116 13.15 -16.12 -0.34
C THR A 116 13.96 -14.90 0.11
N LYS A 117 15.25 -14.91 -0.20
CA LYS A 117 16.11 -13.72 -0.01
C LYS A 117 15.68 -12.55 -0.91
N ASP A 118 14.94 -12.83 -1.96
CA ASP A 118 14.39 -11.82 -2.85
C ASP A 118 13.13 -11.26 -2.20
N MET A 119 13.14 -9.96 -1.96
CA MET A 119 11.98 -9.28 -1.42
C MET A 119 10.89 -9.20 -2.49
N GLU A 120 9.80 -9.91 -2.24
CA GLU A 120 8.60 -9.88 -3.10
C GLU A 120 7.51 -9.02 -2.45
N MET A 121 6.75 -8.31 -3.27
CA MET A 121 5.65 -7.46 -2.79
C MET A 121 4.45 -7.53 -3.72
N VAL A 122 3.29 -7.21 -3.15
CA VAL A 122 2.04 -6.96 -3.88
C VAL A 122 1.76 -5.46 -3.85
N VAL A 123 1.36 -4.90 -4.97
CA VAL A 123 1.06 -3.47 -5.08
C VAL A 123 -0.42 -3.19 -5.20
N GLY A 124 -0.87 -2.08 -4.60
CA GLY A 124 -2.22 -1.57 -4.76
C GLY A 124 -2.42 -0.91 -6.14
N ASN A 125 -3.67 -0.87 -6.61
CA ASN A 125 -4.01 -0.28 -7.91
C ASN A 125 -3.70 1.22 -8.04
N MET A 126 -3.77 1.94 -6.94
CA MET A 126 -3.57 3.40 -6.90
C MET A 126 -2.11 3.81 -6.65
N VAL A 127 -1.22 2.85 -6.42
CA VAL A 127 0.18 3.14 -6.06
C VAL A 127 0.90 3.95 -7.15
N ALA A 128 0.54 3.76 -8.42
CA ALA A 128 1.11 4.51 -9.53
C ALA A 128 0.89 6.04 -9.43
N GLN A 129 -0.18 6.48 -8.77
CA GLN A 129 -0.47 7.91 -8.59
C GLN A 129 0.56 8.62 -7.71
N ASN A 130 1.24 7.89 -6.85
CA ASN A 130 2.27 8.42 -5.96
C ASN A 130 3.62 8.63 -6.65
N PHE A 131 3.72 8.24 -7.92
CA PHE A 131 4.96 8.38 -8.67
C PHE A 131 4.98 9.64 -9.53
N SER A 132 6.12 10.28 -9.54
CA SER A 132 6.42 11.44 -10.37
C SER A 132 7.74 11.22 -11.12
N ASN A 133 7.93 11.96 -12.20
CA ASN A 133 9.20 11.94 -12.90
C ASN A 133 10.28 12.62 -12.05
N ALA A 134 11.35 11.91 -11.74
CA ALA A 134 12.42 12.37 -10.85
C ALA A 134 13.13 13.65 -11.31
N LYS A 135 13.09 13.97 -12.62
CA LYS A 135 13.72 15.16 -13.21
C LYS A 135 12.77 16.36 -13.26
N THR A 136 11.51 16.13 -13.64
CA THR A 136 10.56 17.22 -13.86
C THR A 136 9.63 17.46 -12.67
N GLY A 137 9.58 16.52 -11.72
CA GLY A 137 8.66 16.53 -10.59
C GLY A 137 7.20 16.25 -10.97
N LYS A 138 6.87 16.14 -12.26
CA LYS A 138 5.49 15.98 -12.73
C LYS A 138 5.01 14.53 -12.52
N GLY A 139 3.83 14.39 -11.93
CA GLY A 139 3.15 13.13 -11.68
C GLY A 139 1.69 13.17 -12.10
N TYR A 140 0.92 12.19 -11.63
CA TYR A 140 -0.51 12.08 -11.89
C TYR A 140 -1.28 13.35 -11.48
N TRP A 141 -0.95 13.89 -10.33
CA TRP A 141 -1.64 15.06 -9.77
C TRP A 141 -1.41 16.36 -10.54
N ASP A 142 -0.33 16.42 -11.35
CA ASP A 142 -0.01 17.58 -12.19
C ASP A 142 -0.56 17.42 -13.60
N THR A 143 -0.60 16.18 -14.10
CA THR A 143 -0.89 15.92 -15.52
C THR A 143 -2.24 15.28 -15.75
N GLY A 144 -2.84 14.65 -14.72
CA GLY A 144 -4.02 13.81 -14.84
C GLY A 144 -3.77 12.46 -15.51
N GLU A 145 -2.54 12.19 -15.95
CA GLU A 145 -2.16 10.96 -16.62
C GLU A 145 -1.36 10.04 -15.70
N MET A 146 -1.68 8.75 -15.71
CA MET A 146 -0.94 7.76 -14.94
C MET A 146 0.49 7.61 -15.48
N PRO A 147 1.51 7.62 -14.60
CA PRO A 147 2.88 7.33 -14.99
C PRO A 147 3.00 5.96 -15.66
N ASP A 148 3.81 5.85 -16.71
CA ASP A 148 4.04 4.60 -17.44
C ASP A 148 5.06 3.73 -16.67
N ILE A 149 4.59 3.06 -15.62
CA ILE A 149 5.39 2.20 -14.76
C ILE A 149 4.94 0.76 -14.97
N ASP A 150 5.88 -0.11 -15.25
CA ASP A 150 5.64 -1.55 -15.38
C ASP A 150 6.02 -2.24 -14.06
N PHE A 151 5.05 -2.40 -13.18
CA PHE A 151 5.29 -2.97 -11.86
C PHE A 151 5.63 -4.45 -11.91
N ILE A 152 5.02 -5.23 -12.80
CA ILE A 152 5.12 -6.70 -12.78
C ILE A 152 6.36 -7.20 -13.51
N ASN A 153 6.64 -6.65 -14.70
CA ASN A 153 7.72 -7.18 -15.55
C ASN A 153 9.08 -6.55 -15.24
N LYS A 154 9.12 -5.46 -14.48
CA LYS A 154 10.36 -4.76 -14.16
C LYS A 154 10.57 -4.65 -12.66
N PRO A 155 11.79 -4.90 -12.17
CA PRO A 155 12.08 -4.74 -10.75
C PRO A 155 11.96 -3.28 -10.31
N MET A 156 11.57 -3.10 -9.05
CA MET A 156 11.55 -1.83 -8.36
C MET A 156 12.76 -1.68 -7.45
N PHE A 157 13.32 -0.48 -7.39
CA PHE A 157 14.36 -0.17 -6.43
C PHE A 157 13.76 0.59 -5.25
N THR A 158 13.90 0.03 -4.07
CA THR A 158 13.36 0.57 -2.83
C THR A 158 14.46 1.14 -1.96
N ILE A 159 14.24 2.30 -1.41
CA ILE A 159 15.12 3.00 -0.48
C ILE A 159 14.36 3.15 0.82
N PHE A 160 14.87 2.50 1.88
CA PHE A 160 14.25 2.51 3.21
C PHE A 160 14.63 3.76 4.01
N ASP A 161 15.85 4.27 3.82
CA ASP A 161 16.32 5.49 4.46
C ASP A 161 15.90 6.71 3.65
N THR A 162 14.68 7.17 3.92
CA THR A 162 14.08 8.32 3.23
C THR A 162 14.78 9.62 3.59
N ASP A 163 15.26 9.75 4.83
CA ASP A 163 15.92 10.97 5.32
C ASP A 163 17.27 11.15 4.62
N ALA A 164 18.09 10.10 4.60
CA ALA A 164 19.36 10.13 3.85
C ALA A 164 19.14 10.37 2.36
N TYR A 165 18.04 9.86 1.79
CA TYR A 165 17.71 10.11 0.39
C TYR A 165 17.44 11.59 0.12
N TYR A 166 16.58 12.24 0.89
CA TYR A 166 16.26 13.64 0.71
C TYR A 166 17.44 14.56 1.03
N GLN A 167 18.24 14.25 2.04
CA GLN A 167 19.46 14.98 2.33
C GLN A 167 20.48 14.89 1.20
N SER A 168 20.68 13.70 0.62
CA SER A 168 21.59 13.53 -0.52
C SER A 168 21.11 14.26 -1.77
N LYS A 169 19.79 14.42 -1.95
CA LYS A 169 19.18 15.15 -3.07
C LYS A 169 19.19 16.66 -2.85
N GLY A 170 19.01 17.12 -1.61
CA GLY A 170 19.04 18.54 -1.24
C GLY A 170 20.42 19.15 -1.32
N ASN A 171 21.46 18.45 -0.90
CA ASN A 171 22.85 18.93 -0.95
C ASN A 171 23.46 19.02 -2.36
N SER A 172 22.77 18.54 -3.39
CA SER A 172 23.21 18.74 -4.78
C SER A 172 22.87 20.13 -5.32
N SER A 173 22.16 20.97 -4.55
CA SER A 173 21.68 22.31 -4.98
C SER A 173 22.32 23.48 -4.21
N GLY A 174 23.23 23.23 -3.24
CA GLY A 174 23.78 24.28 -2.38
C GLY A 174 25.29 24.46 -2.52
N GLU A 175 25.69 25.68 -2.80
CA GLU A 175 27.09 26.17 -2.86
C GLU A 175 27.76 26.31 -1.48
N ASP A 176 27.28 25.65 -0.45
CA ASP A 176 27.90 25.78 0.86
C ASP A 176 28.48 24.42 1.30
N GLY A 177 29.74 24.43 1.76
CA GLY A 177 30.65 23.32 2.03
C GLY A 177 30.18 22.24 2.99
N SER A 178 28.92 21.85 2.93
CA SER A 178 28.32 20.76 3.71
C SER A 178 28.81 19.41 3.19
N GLN A 179 29.23 18.55 4.09
CA GLN A 179 29.68 17.18 3.81
C GLN A 179 28.68 16.47 2.88
N LYS A 180 29.17 15.94 1.76
CA LYS A 180 28.38 15.07 0.88
C LYS A 180 27.85 13.89 1.68
N VAL A 181 26.56 13.88 1.95
CA VAL A 181 25.88 12.73 2.53
C VAL A 181 25.93 11.60 1.51
N ALA A 182 26.38 10.43 1.94
CA ALA A 182 26.46 9.26 1.08
C ALA A 182 25.05 8.87 0.59
N ALA A 183 24.95 8.52 -0.69
CA ALA A 183 23.67 8.07 -1.25
C ALA A 183 23.18 6.81 -0.52
N PRO A 184 21.91 6.75 -0.12
CA PRO A 184 21.36 5.64 0.63
C PRO A 184 21.36 4.35 -0.19
N LYS A 185 21.41 3.22 0.51
CA LYS A 185 21.36 1.89 -0.07
C LYS A 185 20.04 1.66 -0.79
N LYS A 186 20.10 1.08 -1.99
CA LYS A 186 18.94 0.69 -2.80
C LYS A 186 18.80 -0.82 -2.75
N TYR A 187 17.58 -1.27 -2.52
CA TYR A 187 17.23 -2.68 -2.49
C TYR A 187 16.34 -2.99 -3.68
N MET A 188 16.63 -4.07 -4.38
CA MET A 188 15.79 -4.53 -5.47
C MET A 188 14.62 -5.32 -4.89
N MET A 189 13.39 -4.96 -5.28
CA MET A 189 12.18 -5.67 -4.93
C MET A 189 11.44 -6.09 -6.20
N LYS A 190 10.89 -7.29 -6.18
CA LYS A 190 10.08 -7.82 -7.26
C LYS A 190 8.61 -7.69 -6.90
N VAL A 191 7.82 -7.15 -7.81
CA VAL A 191 6.36 -7.15 -7.68
C VAL A 191 5.84 -8.47 -8.22
N SER A 192 5.27 -9.30 -7.35
CA SER A 192 4.70 -10.59 -7.69
C SER A 192 3.23 -10.49 -8.13
N GLY A 193 2.49 -9.50 -7.62
CA GLY A 193 1.09 -9.33 -7.96
C GLY A 193 0.58 -7.91 -7.71
N SER A 194 -0.59 -7.64 -8.25
CA SER A 194 -1.33 -6.39 -8.04
C SER A 194 -2.75 -6.68 -7.60
N LEU A 195 -3.28 -5.86 -6.69
CA LEU A 195 -4.66 -5.99 -6.20
C LEU A 195 -5.71 -5.80 -7.30
N TYR A 196 -5.37 -5.04 -8.34
CA TYR A 196 -6.21 -4.86 -9.53
C TYR A 196 -5.32 -4.81 -10.78
N SER A 197 -5.91 -5.10 -11.95
CA SER A 197 -5.18 -5.02 -13.21
C SER A 197 -4.61 -3.62 -13.41
N LEU A 198 -3.27 -3.52 -13.40
CA LEU A 198 -2.53 -2.30 -13.71
C LEU A 198 -2.51 -2.01 -15.22
N ARG A 199 -3.25 -2.81 -16.00
CA ARG A 199 -3.34 -2.63 -17.45
C ARG A 199 -3.86 -1.24 -17.77
N LYS A 200 -3.05 -0.51 -18.53
CA LYS A 200 -3.32 0.77 -19.16
C LYS A 200 -4.80 0.99 -19.48
N SER A 201 -5.48 1.71 -18.61
CA SER A 201 -6.78 2.31 -18.92
C SER A 201 -6.66 3.51 -19.87
N SER A 202 -5.57 3.62 -20.66
CA SER A 202 -5.32 4.85 -21.42
C SER A 202 -5.79 4.82 -22.88
N LYS A 203 -6.59 3.83 -23.32
CA LYS A 203 -7.06 3.84 -24.72
C LYS A 203 -8.52 3.47 -24.99
N SER A 204 -9.38 3.35 -23.99
CA SER A 204 -10.79 2.94 -24.27
C SER A 204 -11.86 3.99 -23.97
N PHE A 205 -11.54 5.19 -23.51
CA PHE A 205 -12.54 6.22 -23.25
C PHE A 205 -12.75 7.25 -24.36
N LEU A 206 -12.11 7.06 -25.51
CA LEU A 206 -12.27 7.98 -26.66
C LEU A 206 -12.64 7.21 -27.94
N LYS A 207 -13.72 6.45 -27.90
CA LYS A 207 -14.49 6.04 -29.09
C LYS A 207 -15.96 5.83 -28.73
N MET A 208 -16.63 6.90 -28.37
CA MET A 208 -18.05 7.04 -28.63
C MET A 208 -18.21 8.17 -29.63
N LYS A 209 -18.45 7.79 -30.89
CA LYS A 209 -19.10 8.62 -31.88
C LYS A 209 -20.59 8.62 -31.60
#